data_cda12df4018d876636f1de0089a053cb
#
_entry.id   cda12df4018d876636f1de0089a053cb
#
_cell.length_a   1.000
_cell.length_b   1.000
_cell.length_c   1.000
_cell.angle_alpha   90.00
_cell.angle_beta   90.00
_cell.angle_gamma   90.00
#
_symmetry.space_group_name_H-M   'P 1'
#
loop_
_entity.id
_entity.type
_entity.pdbx_description
1 polymer ?
#
loop_
_entity_poly.entity_id
_entity_poly.type
_entity_poly.pdbx_seq_one_letter_code
_entity_poly.pdbx_strand_id
1 'polypeptide(L)'
;MKLTKATNYALHTMLFLAVNPPEEHISLAKLAEPQEVSTTYLSKILTKLVKSGMIESVSGANGGYKLKPGWEELSLLDVIKAIEGLTPIFDYCLNHNPDCLIQKAIESAEEKLLDELNQTRIIDLANKMNKASSK
;
A
#
# COMPACT_ATOMS: atom_id res chain seq x y z
N MET A 1 -1.80 12.95 6.13
CA MET A 1 -1.83 11.56 5.61
C MET A 1 -2.91 10.77 6.33
N LYS A 2 -3.65 9.99 5.58
CA LYS A 2 -4.70 9.11 6.16
C LYS A 2 -4.41 7.67 5.79
N LEU A 3 -4.69 6.77 6.71
CA LEU A 3 -4.65 5.33 6.46
C LEU A 3 -6.09 4.82 6.48
N THR A 4 -6.75 4.88 5.33
CA THR A 4 -8.14 4.47 5.20
C THR A 4 -8.25 2.96 5.01
N LYS A 5 -9.49 2.45 5.02
CA LYS A 5 -9.74 1.04 4.70
C LYS A 5 -9.22 0.70 3.30
N ALA A 6 -9.39 1.61 2.33
CA ALA A 6 -8.90 1.39 0.97
C ALA A 6 -7.38 1.17 0.97
N THR A 7 -6.64 2.01 1.69
CA THR A 7 -5.19 1.85 1.81
C THR A 7 -4.83 0.53 2.48
N ASN A 8 -5.57 0.16 3.53
CA ASN A 8 -5.33 -1.10 4.23
C ASN A 8 -5.53 -2.31 3.30
N TYR A 9 -6.59 -2.31 2.51
CA TYR A 9 -6.83 -3.38 1.53
C TYR A 9 -5.73 -3.42 0.47
N ALA A 10 -5.26 -2.25 0.03
CA ALA A 10 -4.18 -2.19 -0.95
C ALA A 10 -2.88 -2.77 -0.41
N LEU A 11 -2.51 -2.40 0.82
CA LEU A 11 -1.30 -2.91 1.47
C LEU A 11 -1.35 -4.42 1.65
N HIS A 12 -2.48 -4.94 2.11
CA HIS A 12 -2.64 -6.39 2.28
C HIS A 12 -2.62 -7.13 0.95
N THR A 13 -3.23 -6.56 -0.09
CA THR A 13 -3.19 -7.17 -1.42
C THR A 13 -1.76 -7.25 -1.94
N MET A 14 -0.99 -6.18 -1.80
CA MET A 14 0.41 -6.19 -2.21
C MET A 14 1.20 -7.27 -1.46
N LEU A 15 0.93 -7.42 -0.17
CA LEU A 15 1.59 -8.44 0.64
C LEU A 15 1.21 -9.86 0.20
N PHE A 16 -0.07 -10.11 -0.08
CA PHE A 16 -0.53 -11.43 -0.57
C PHE A 16 0.13 -11.77 -1.90
N LEU A 17 0.25 -10.80 -2.80
CA LEU A 17 0.93 -11.02 -4.07
C LEU A 17 2.43 -11.30 -3.88
N ALA A 18 3.04 -10.67 -2.88
CA ALA A 18 4.47 -10.81 -2.62
C ALA A 18 4.84 -12.14 -1.95
N VAL A 19 3.96 -12.70 -1.12
CA VAL A 19 4.24 -13.98 -0.44
C VAL A 19 4.01 -15.19 -1.35
N ASN A 20 3.30 -15.01 -2.45
CA ASN A 20 3.13 -16.04 -3.48
C ASN A 20 4.24 -15.88 -4.53
N PRO A 21 4.47 -16.89 -5.39
CA PRO A 21 5.44 -16.70 -6.46
C PRO A 21 5.11 -15.45 -7.29
N PRO A 22 6.02 -14.48 -7.39
CA PRO A 22 5.71 -13.19 -8.04
C PRO A 22 5.27 -13.29 -9.49
N GLU A 23 5.65 -14.36 -10.18
CA GLU A 23 5.30 -14.61 -11.58
C GLU A 23 3.88 -15.10 -11.75
N GLU A 24 3.26 -15.59 -10.68
CA GLU A 24 1.90 -16.09 -10.73
C GLU A 24 0.91 -14.97 -10.46
N HIS A 25 -0.16 -14.96 -11.26
CA HIS A 25 -1.26 -14.04 -10.98
C HIS A 25 -2.27 -14.69 -10.06
N ILE A 26 -2.94 -13.86 -9.27
CA ILE A 26 -3.97 -14.29 -8.32
C ILE A 26 -5.27 -13.64 -8.72
N SER A 27 -6.35 -14.43 -8.75
CA SER A 27 -7.65 -13.91 -9.15
C SER A 27 -8.17 -12.88 -8.15
N LEU A 28 -9.01 -11.96 -8.64
CA LEU A 28 -9.64 -10.95 -7.81
C LEU A 28 -10.41 -11.59 -6.64
N ALA A 29 -11.13 -12.68 -6.91
CA ALA A 29 -11.90 -13.38 -5.88
C ALA A 29 -10.99 -13.91 -4.76
N LYS A 30 -9.83 -14.47 -5.11
CA LYS A 30 -8.89 -15.00 -4.13
C LYS A 30 -8.23 -13.89 -3.31
N LEU A 31 -8.06 -12.70 -3.89
CA LEU A 31 -7.52 -11.56 -3.17
C LEU A 31 -8.56 -10.94 -2.24
N ALA A 32 -9.82 -10.95 -2.63
CA ALA A 32 -10.90 -10.35 -1.86
C ALA A 32 -11.36 -11.21 -0.68
N GLU A 33 -11.38 -12.53 -0.86
CA GLU A 33 -11.92 -13.45 0.14
C GLU A 33 -11.29 -13.32 1.53
N PRO A 34 -9.96 -13.41 1.69
CA PRO A 34 -9.37 -13.31 3.02
C PRO A 34 -9.53 -11.94 3.67
N GLN A 35 -9.81 -10.92 2.88
CA GLN A 35 -10.02 -9.57 3.38
C GLN A 35 -11.50 -9.26 3.65
N GLU A 36 -12.38 -10.20 3.34
CA GLU A 36 -13.82 -10.04 3.53
C GLU A 36 -14.36 -8.76 2.88
N VAL A 37 -13.88 -8.49 1.66
CA VAL A 37 -14.26 -7.31 0.89
C VAL A 37 -14.89 -7.74 -0.43
N SER A 38 -15.81 -6.93 -0.95
CA SER A 38 -16.43 -7.24 -2.24
C SER A 38 -15.44 -7.13 -3.38
N THR A 39 -15.58 -7.97 -4.40
CA THR A 39 -14.72 -7.91 -5.58
C THR A 39 -14.86 -6.59 -6.32
N THR A 40 -16.07 -6.02 -6.35
CA THR A 40 -16.32 -4.73 -7.01
C THR A 40 -15.53 -3.61 -6.32
N TYR A 41 -15.56 -3.57 -4.99
CA TYR A 41 -14.83 -2.56 -4.23
C TYR A 41 -13.32 -2.73 -4.36
N LEU A 42 -12.84 -3.97 -4.20
CA LEU A 42 -11.41 -4.24 -4.32
C LEU A 42 -10.89 -3.93 -5.72
N SER A 43 -11.66 -4.24 -6.76
CA SER A 43 -11.29 -3.93 -8.14
C SER A 43 -11.00 -2.44 -8.34
N LYS A 44 -11.80 -1.57 -7.73
CA LYS A 44 -11.57 -0.13 -7.82
C LYS A 44 -10.25 0.28 -7.17
N ILE A 45 -9.92 -0.33 -6.04
CA ILE A 45 -8.65 -0.08 -5.34
C ILE A 45 -7.48 -0.56 -6.20
N LEU A 46 -7.58 -1.78 -6.72
CA LEU A 46 -6.50 -2.36 -7.51
C LEU A 46 -6.26 -1.61 -8.83
N THR A 47 -7.30 -0.98 -9.37
CA THR A 47 -7.13 -0.13 -10.56
C THR A 47 -6.13 0.99 -10.29
N LYS A 48 -6.15 1.57 -9.10
CA LYS A 48 -5.19 2.62 -8.73
C LYS A 48 -3.77 2.08 -8.68
N LEU A 49 -3.59 0.85 -8.19
CA LEU A 49 -2.28 0.20 -8.15
C LEU A 49 -1.77 -0.12 -9.55
N VAL A 50 -2.67 -0.55 -10.45
CA VAL A 50 -2.33 -0.80 -11.85
C VAL A 50 -1.87 0.50 -12.51
N LYS A 51 -2.63 1.58 -12.31
CA LYS A 51 -2.28 2.89 -12.88
C LYS A 51 -0.95 3.42 -12.37
N SER A 52 -0.60 3.07 -11.14
CA SER A 52 0.69 3.47 -10.55
C SER A 52 1.85 2.57 -10.98
N GLY A 53 1.58 1.54 -11.77
CA GLY A 53 2.62 0.67 -12.29
C GLY A 53 3.18 -0.36 -11.31
N MET A 54 2.48 -0.61 -10.20
CA MET A 54 2.94 -1.54 -9.17
C MET A 54 2.52 -2.98 -9.44
N ILE A 55 1.35 -3.14 -10.04
CA ILE A 55 0.82 -4.44 -10.41
C ILE A 55 0.30 -4.37 -11.84
N GLU A 56 0.07 -5.54 -12.44
CA GLU A 56 -0.58 -5.60 -13.74
C GLU A 56 -1.75 -6.58 -13.68
N SER A 57 -2.78 -6.30 -14.47
CA SER A 57 -3.93 -7.18 -14.57
C SER A 57 -3.72 -8.12 -15.75
N VAL A 58 -4.16 -9.37 -15.56
CA VAL A 58 -4.14 -10.42 -16.58
C VAL A 58 -5.58 -10.75 -16.87
N SER A 59 -6.00 -10.58 -18.12
CA SER A 59 -7.40 -10.84 -18.51
C SER A 59 -7.63 -12.31 -18.84
N GLY A 60 -8.91 -12.69 -18.93
CA GLY A 60 -9.34 -14.04 -19.28
C GLY A 60 -9.88 -14.82 -18.10
N ALA A 61 -10.31 -16.06 -18.38
CA ALA A 61 -10.95 -16.91 -17.37
C ALA A 61 -10.01 -17.26 -16.21
N ASN A 62 -8.71 -17.36 -16.49
CA ASN A 62 -7.68 -17.64 -15.49
C ASN A 62 -6.88 -16.38 -15.15
N GLY A 63 -7.48 -15.23 -15.35
CA GLY A 63 -6.83 -13.95 -15.12
C GLY A 63 -6.73 -13.57 -13.65
N GLY A 64 -6.24 -12.39 -13.42
CA GLY A 64 -6.05 -11.83 -12.08
C GLY A 64 -5.04 -10.73 -12.08
N TYR A 65 -4.29 -10.65 -11.01
CA TYR A 65 -3.30 -9.60 -10.80
C TYR A 65 -1.97 -10.20 -10.40
N LYS A 66 -0.88 -9.56 -10.81
CA LYS A 66 0.46 -9.97 -10.40
C LYS A 66 1.35 -8.74 -10.23
N LEU A 67 2.42 -8.91 -9.47
CA LEU A 67 3.38 -7.83 -9.25
C LEU A 67 4.16 -7.56 -10.55
N LYS A 68 4.46 -6.29 -10.78
CA LYS A 68 5.32 -5.90 -11.91
C LYS A 68 6.79 -6.03 -11.54
N PRO A 69 7.68 -6.23 -12.53
CA PRO A 69 9.12 -6.23 -12.26
C PRO A 69 9.52 -4.93 -11.54
N GLY A 70 10.39 -5.06 -10.55
CA GLY A 70 10.83 -3.93 -9.73
C GLY A 70 10.03 -3.75 -8.44
N TRP A 71 9.07 -4.63 -8.17
CA TRP A 71 8.24 -4.54 -6.98
C TRP A 71 9.04 -4.64 -5.67
N GLU A 72 10.23 -5.24 -5.72
CA GLU A 72 11.08 -5.42 -4.53
C GLU A 72 11.53 -4.07 -3.94
N GLU A 73 11.49 -3.02 -4.75
CA GLU A 73 11.85 -1.67 -4.30
C GLU A 73 10.68 -0.90 -3.68
N LEU A 74 9.45 -1.42 -3.79
CA LEU A 74 8.27 -0.72 -3.31
C LEU A 74 8.20 -0.68 -1.78
N SER A 75 8.02 0.53 -1.25
CA SER A 75 7.83 0.75 0.18
C SER A 75 6.34 0.81 0.52
N LEU A 76 6.01 0.73 1.80
CA LEU A 76 4.65 0.97 2.26
C LEU A 76 4.18 2.37 1.86
N LEU A 77 5.08 3.35 1.92
CA LEU A 77 4.75 4.73 1.53
C LEU A 77 4.35 4.82 0.06
N ASP A 78 5.04 4.08 -0.83
CA ASP A 78 4.69 4.07 -2.25
C ASP A 78 3.25 3.63 -2.48
N VAL A 79 2.80 2.59 -1.78
CA VAL A 79 1.43 2.08 -1.88
C VAL A 79 0.43 3.11 -1.33
N ILE A 80 0.75 3.70 -0.18
CA ILE A 80 -0.10 4.72 0.43
C ILE A 80 -0.29 5.91 -0.53
N LYS A 81 0.79 6.37 -1.15
CA LYS A 81 0.73 7.45 -2.14
C LYS A 81 -0.17 7.11 -3.33
N ALA A 82 -0.10 5.87 -3.79
CA ALA A 82 -0.90 5.43 -4.94
C ALA A 82 -2.40 5.50 -4.66
N ILE A 83 -2.81 5.25 -3.42
CA ILE A 83 -4.21 5.19 -3.03
C ILE A 83 -4.73 6.54 -2.54
N GLU A 84 -3.99 7.19 -1.65
CA GLU A 84 -4.46 8.38 -0.92
C GLU A 84 -3.83 9.68 -1.42
N GLY A 85 -2.73 9.59 -2.14
CA GLY A 85 -1.89 10.75 -2.34
C GLY A 85 -1.14 11.09 -1.05
N LEU A 86 -0.40 12.17 -1.06
CA LEU A 86 0.27 12.68 0.14
C LEU A 86 -0.35 13.99 0.55
N THR A 87 -1.29 13.94 1.48
CA THR A 87 -1.83 15.13 2.11
C THR A 87 -1.24 15.23 3.51
N PRO A 88 -0.83 16.43 3.96
CA PRO A 88 -0.31 16.59 5.32
C PRO A 88 -1.37 16.22 6.36
N ILE A 89 -0.92 15.70 7.51
CA ILE A 89 -1.81 15.44 8.64
C ILE A 89 -2.37 16.76 9.14
N PHE A 90 -1.57 17.82 9.03
CA PHE A 90 -1.90 19.13 9.58
C PHE A 90 -1.59 20.19 8.52
N ASP A 91 -2.64 20.77 7.92
CA ASP A 91 -2.49 21.66 6.78
C ASP A 91 -1.89 23.02 7.14
N TYR A 92 -2.29 23.58 8.27
CA TYR A 92 -1.87 24.92 8.66
C TYR A 92 -2.16 25.18 10.13
N CYS A 93 -1.45 26.14 10.69
CA CYS A 93 -1.75 26.66 12.03
C CYS A 93 -3.00 27.54 11.97
N LEU A 94 -3.95 27.34 12.88
CA LEU A 94 -5.20 28.09 12.92
C LEU A 94 -4.98 29.60 12.99
N ASN A 95 -3.88 30.03 13.59
CA ASN A 95 -3.53 31.45 13.73
C ASN A 95 -2.61 31.95 12.61
N HIS A 96 -2.33 31.12 11.61
CA HIS A 96 -1.44 31.42 10.50
C HIS A 96 -0.07 31.92 10.95
N ASN A 97 0.40 31.44 12.10
CA ASN A 97 1.68 31.81 12.66
C ASN A 97 2.78 30.88 12.13
N PRO A 98 3.77 31.38 11.37
CA PRO A 98 4.84 30.55 10.86
C PRO A 98 5.74 29.95 11.95
N ASP A 99 5.68 30.50 13.17
CA ASP A 99 6.45 30.01 14.31
C ASP A 99 5.62 29.14 15.26
N CYS A 100 4.49 28.63 14.79
CA CYS A 100 3.61 27.80 15.61
C CYS A 100 4.34 26.53 16.05
N LEU A 101 4.55 26.38 17.35
CA LEU A 101 5.27 25.24 17.91
C LEU A 101 4.51 23.93 17.73
N ILE A 102 3.18 23.98 17.78
CA ILE A 102 2.36 22.79 17.59
C ILE A 102 2.50 22.28 16.16
N GLN A 103 2.41 23.19 15.17
CA GLN A 103 2.56 22.81 13.77
C GLN A 103 3.93 22.19 13.52
N LYS A 104 5.00 22.81 14.05
CA LYS A 104 6.35 22.29 13.89
C LYS A 104 6.51 20.90 14.50
N ALA A 105 5.91 20.69 15.67
CA ALA A 105 5.97 19.39 16.34
C ALA A 105 5.24 18.31 15.51
N ILE A 106 4.07 18.63 14.95
CA ILE A 106 3.30 17.69 14.14
C ILE A 106 4.03 17.40 12.83
N GLU A 107 4.59 18.42 12.18
CA GLU A 107 5.38 18.25 10.96
C GLU A 107 6.60 17.35 11.20
N SER A 108 7.27 17.52 12.32
CA SER A 108 8.42 16.70 12.70
C SER A 108 7.99 15.24 12.91
N ALA A 109 6.86 15.01 13.57
CA ALA A 109 6.34 13.67 13.79
C ALA A 109 5.90 13.02 12.47
N GLU A 110 5.26 13.79 11.58
CA GLU A 110 4.85 13.29 10.27
C GLU A 110 6.07 12.90 9.45
N GLU A 111 7.13 13.72 9.47
CA GLU A 111 8.36 13.41 8.74
C GLU A 111 8.95 12.07 9.18
N LYS A 112 8.98 11.82 10.50
CA LYS A 112 9.46 10.54 11.02
C LYS A 112 8.59 9.38 10.60
N LEU A 113 7.27 9.57 10.59
CA LEU A 113 6.33 8.55 10.15
C LEU A 113 6.57 8.24 8.66
N LEU A 114 6.69 9.26 7.82
CA LEU A 114 6.92 9.08 6.39
C LEU A 114 8.25 8.36 6.13
N ASP A 115 9.30 8.72 6.87
CA ASP A 115 10.60 8.07 6.74
C ASP A 115 10.51 6.59 7.07
N GLU A 116 9.83 6.24 8.16
CA GLU A 116 9.66 4.84 8.57
C GLU A 116 8.88 4.05 7.51
N LEU A 117 7.79 4.62 7.02
CA LEU A 117 6.98 3.98 5.98
C LEU A 117 7.76 3.84 4.67
N ASN A 118 8.63 4.79 4.36
CA ASN A 118 9.44 4.76 3.15
C ASN A 118 10.57 3.73 3.23
N GLN A 119 11.06 3.44 4.44
CA GLN A 119 12.12 2.47 4.66
C GLN A 119 11.62 1.04 4.75
N THR A 120 10.34 0.85 5.03
CA THR A 120 9.73 -0.48 5.15
C THR A 120 9.23 -0.92 3.79
N ARG A 121 9.84 -1.94 3.22
CA ARG A 121 9.48 -2.45 1.89
C ARG A 121 8.52 -3.63 2.00
N ILE A 122 7.69 -3.78 0.98
CA ILE A 122 6.75 -4.92 0.92
C ILE A 122 7.51 -6.24 1.02
N ILE A 123 8.63 -6.35 0.32
CA ILE A 123 9.43 -7.57 0.33
C ILE A 123 9.95 -7.93 1.72
N ASP A 124 10.26 -6.93 2.55
CA ASP A 124 10.70 -7.16 3.92
C ASP A 124 9.62 -7.87 4.74
N LEU A 125 8.38 -7.43 4.58
CA LEU A 125 7.24 -8.03 5.28
C LEU A 125 6.92 -9.42 4.73
N ALA A 126 7.01 -9.60 3.42
CA ALA A 126 6.79 -10.89 2.78
C ALA A 126 7.82 -11.91 3.28
N ASN A 127 9.09 -11.51 3.40
CA ASN A 127 10.16 -12.37 3.90
C ASN A 127 9.91 -12.78 5.35
N LYS A 128 9.40 -11.87 6.18
CA LYS A 128 9.06 -12.17 7.56
C LYS A 128 7.92 -13.19 7.65
N MET A 129 6.91 -13.06 6.80
CA MET A 129 5.80 -14.02 6.76
C MET A 129 6.29 -15.40 6.32
N ASN A 130 7.13 -15.47 5.29
CA ASN A 130 7.66 -16.73 4.80
C ASN A 130 8.52 -17.44 5.85
N LYS A 131 9.32 -16.69 6.62
CA LYS A 131 10.08 -17.26 7.73
C LYS A 131 9.18 -17.82 8.82
N ALA A 132 8.10 -17.10 9.14
CA ALA A 132 7.14 -17.58 10.13
C ALA A 132 6.43 -18.85 9.66
N SER A 133 6.13 -18.94 8.34
CA SER A 133 5.46 -20.12 7.77
C SER A 133 6.36 -21.33 7.65
N SER A 134 7.67 -21.14 7.58
CA SER A 134 8.63 -22.24 7.38
C SER A 134 9.03 -22.94 8.69
N LYS A 135 8.44 -22.52 9.79
CA LYS A 135 8.62 -23.21 11.08
C LYS A 135 7.57 -24.34 11.21
#